data_b0aa60fde81a52bc56747d81cc232e5d
#
_entry.id   b0aa60fde81a52bc56747d81cc232e5d
#
_cell.length_a   1.000
_cell.length_b   1.000
_cell.length_c   1.000
_cell.angle_alpha   90.00
_cell.angle_beta   90.00
_cell.angle_gamma   90.00
#
_symmetry.space_group_name_H-M   'P 1'
#
loop_
_entity.id
_entity.type
_entity.pdbx_description
1 polymer ?
#
loop_
_entity_poly.entity_id
_entity_poly.type
_entity_poly.pdbx_seq_one_letter_code
_entity_poly.pdbx_strand_id
1 'polypeptide(L)'
;MIALPGVCISTGQYETAKEILRTFAVHEKDGLMPNLFPEGKNEPRYNTVDAALLFINCVYLYYQAAGDLDFVKEVWPVMERIVANYQAGTRHGIRMDEDGLILAGEGLDQVTWMDVRVGDLLPTPRHGKPVEVNAYWYNALRIMEMFASELGMEYTGYGVLSDKVRTSFRQQFWNEEKGCLKDLISGTKADTQIRCNQIWAVSMPFGMMDEEQERQVVRTVYEKLYTPYGLRTLEEADEEFHPFYGGEMIKRDLAYHQGTVWVFPLGAYYLAYLKVHGYSEEARQHVRKQLEVMESAMREGCIGQLPEIYDGGNPTSPKDA
;
A
#
# COMPACT_ATOMS: atom_id res chain seq x y z
N MET A 1 -0.25 10.51 -0.71
CA MET A 1 -1.42 9.64 -0.92
C MET A 1 -1.72 8.74 0.29
N ILE A 2 -0.73 8.11 0.93
CA ILE A 2 -0.97 7.22 2.09
C ILE A 2 -1.68 7.94 3.26
N ALA A 3 -1.25 9.13 3.64
CA ALA A 3 -1.80 9.87 4.78
C ALA A 3 -3.13 10.61 4.47
N LEU A 4 -3.40 10.94 3.20
CA LEU A 4 -4.54 11.79 2.82
C LEU A 4 -5.91 11.28 3.33
N PRO A 5 -6.23 9.97 3.24
CA PRO A 5 -7.50 9.46 3.75
C PRO A 5 -7.70 9.73 5.25
N GLY A 6 -6.67 9.51 6.06
CA GLY A 6 -6.75 9.71 7.51
C GLY A 6 -6.72 11.19 7.91
N VAL A 7 -5.79 11.96 7.36
CA VAL A 7 -5.55 13.35 7.79
C VAL A 7 -6.63 14.31 7.29
N CYS A 8 -7.13 14.14 6.06
CA CYS A 8 -8.07 15.07 5.46
C CYS A 8 -9.48 14.48 5.32
N ILE A 9 -9.63 13.32 4.68
CA ILE A 9 -10.96 12.78 4.33
C ILE A 9 -11.72 12.37 5.60
N SER A 10 -11.11 11.54 6.47
CA SER A 10 -11.75 11.05 7.70
C SER A 10 -12.00 12.16 8.74
N THR A 11 -11.31 13.29 8.64
CA THR A 11 -11.50 14.46 9.52
C THR A 11 -12.45 15.52 8.91
N GLY A 12 -13.07 15.23 7.76
CA GLY A 12 -14.01 16.14 7.10
C GLY A 12 -13.38 17.34 6.41
N GLN A 13 -12.07 17.38 6.22
CA GLN A 13 -11.35 18.46 5.54
C GLN A 13 -11.39 18.26 4.01
N TYR A 14 -12.60 18.23 3.46
CA TYR A 14 -12.82 17.85 2.05
C TYR A 14 -12.21 18.84 1.06
N GLU A 15 -12.30 20.14 1.33
CA GLU A 15 -11.69 21.15 0.46
C GLU A 15 -10.16 21.00 0.41
N THR A 16 -9.53 20.79 1.58
CA THR A 16 -8.08 20.54 1.65
C THR A 16 -7.72 19.27 0.90
N ALA A 17 -8.49 18.19 1.06
CA ALA A 17 -8.27 16.94 0.33
C ALA A 17 -8.35 17.14 -1.19
N LYS A 18 -9.35 17.90 -1.65
CA LYS A 18 -9.57 18.24 -3.06
C LYS A 18 -8.40 19.03 -3.65
N GLU A 19 -7.91 20.06 -2.95
CA GLU A 19 -6.77 20.86 -3.40
C GLU A 19 -5.47 20.05 -3.45
N ILE A 20 -5.24 19.16 -2.49
CA ILE A 20 -4.11 18.22 -2.53
C ILE A 20 -4.22 17.31 -3.74
N LEU A 21 -5.37 16.70 -3.97
CA LEU A 21 -5.60 15.82 -5.13
C LEU A 21 -5.42 16.56 -6.46
N ARG A 22 -5.90 17.82 -6.57
CA ARG A 22 -5.65 18.66 -7.74
C ARG A 22 -4.14 18.93 -7.95
N THR A 23 -3.43 19.23 -6.88
CA THR A 23 -1.98 19.45 -6.95
C THR A 23 -1.27 18.23 -7.52
N PHE A 24 -1.62 17.03 -7.04
CA PHE A 24 -1.04 15.80 -7.59
C PHE A 24 -1.47 15.56 -9.04
N ALA A 25 -2.74 15.78 -9.38
CA ALA A 25 -3.27 15.61 -10.73
C ALA A 25 -2.54 16.48 -11.77
N VAL A 26 -2.23 17.74 -11.43
CA VAL A 26 -1.48 18.67 -12.31
C VAL A 26 -0.03 18.21 -12.50
N HIS A 27 0.54 17.50 -11.56
CA HIS A 27 1.92 17.00 -11.62
C HIS A 27 2.01 15.54 -12.08
N GLU A 28 0.91 14.94 -12.53
CA GLU A 28 0.99 13.61 -13.18
C GLU A 28 1.89 13.67 -14.41
N LYS A 29 2.78 12.70 -14.56
CA LYS A 29 3.70 12.63 -15.69
C LYS A 29 3.93 11.16 -16.10
N ASP A 30 3.61 10.85 -17.34
CA ASP A 30 3.81 9.51 -17.92
C ASP A 30 3.11 8.39 -17.10
N GLY A 31 1.94 8.70 -16.53
CA GLY A 31 1.17 7.78 -15.67
C GLY A 31 1.68 7.69 -14.23
N LEU A 32 2.69 8.45 -13.84
CA LEU A 32 3.26 8.43 -12.50
C LEU A 32 2.86 9.69 -11.71
N MET A 33 2.69 9.52 -10.40
CA MET A 33 2.55 10.62 -9.45
C MET A 33 3.89 10.92 -8.78
N PRO A 34 4.17 12.20 -8.46
CA PRO A 34 5.38 12.52 -7.71
C PRO A 34 5.31 11.91 -6.31
N ASN A 35 6.39 11.25 -5.91
CA ASN A 35 6.57 10.76 -4.53
C ASN A 35 7.32 11.75 -3.64
N LEU A 36 7.96 12.76 -4.23
CA LEU A 36 8.64 13.82 -3.53
C LEU A 36 8.55 15.14 -4.33
N PHE A 37 8.18 16.21 -3.63
CA PHE A 37 8.33 17.58 -4.07
C PHE A 37 9.55 18.18 -3.36
N PRO A 38 10.73 18.25 -4.01
CA PRO A 38 11.92 18.79 -3.37
C PRO A 38 11.76 20.29 -3.10
N GLU A 39 12.43 20.78 -2.07
CA GLU A 39 12.48 22.22 -1.79
C GLU A 39 13.18 23.00 -2.91
N GLY A 40 12.76 24.25 -3.12
CA GLY A 40 13.34 25.15 -4.11
C GLY A 40 12.83 24.91 -5.53
N LYS A 41 13.73 25.00 -6.53
CA LYS A 41 13.40 24.88 -7.96
C LYS A 41 13.65 23.49 -8.55
N ASN A 42 13.80 22.48 -7.70
CA ASN A 42 14.07 21.11 -8.16
C ASN A 42 12.80 20.47 -8.72
N GLU A 43 12.96 19.66 -9.76
CA GLU A 43 11.86 18.90 -10.36
C GLU A 43 11.33 17.84 -9.38
N PRO A 44 10.00 17.59 -9.37
CA PRO A 44 9.42 16.49 -8.61
C PRO A 44 10.02 15.14 -9.00
N ARG A 45 10.10 14.20 -8.06
CA ARG A 45 10.62 12.86 -8.30
C ARG A 45 9.50 11.86 -8.56
N TYR A 46 9.71 10.98 -9.56
CA TYR A 46 8.73 10.02 -10.06
C TYR A 46 9.36 8.62 -10.10
N ASN A 47 9.53 7.99 -8.96
CA ASN A 47 10.23 6.70 -8.87
C ASN A 47 9.43 5.61 -8.14
N THR A 48 8.13 5.81 -7.89
CA THR A 48 7.31 4.80 -7.20
C THR A 48 6.15 4.31 -8.05
N VAL A 49 5.81 3.03 -7.88
CA VAL A 49 4.71 2.35 -8.57
C VAL A 49 3.38 2.45 -7.83
N ASP A 50 3.39 2.82 -6.58
CA ASP A 50 2.21 2.84 -5.70
C ASP A 50 1.46 4.18 -5.72
N ALA A 51 2.19 5.30 -5.81
CA ALA A 51 1.62 6.64 -5.63
C ALA A 51 0.48 6.95 -6.60
N ALA A 52 0.58 6.55 -7.86
CA ALA A 52 -0.45 6.79 -8.87
C ALA A 52 -1.70 5.92 -8.66
N LEU A 53 -1.52 4.67 -8.25
CA LEU A 53 -2.64 3.77 -7.92
C LEU A 53 -3.35 4.21 -6.63
N LEU A 54 -2.60 4.68 -5.65
CA LEU A 54 -3.14 5.26 -4.43
C LEU A 54 -3.84 6.61 -4.67
N PHE A 55 -3.44 7.38 -5.69
CA PHE A 55 -4.18 8.57 -6.10
C PHE A 55 -5.60 8.22 -6.54
N ILE A 56 -5.77 7.21 -7.39
CA ILE A 56 -7.11 6.72 -7.81
C ILE A 56 -7.94 6.29 -6.60
N ASN A 57 -7.32 5.57 -5.66
CA ASN A 57 -7.98 5.17 -4.41
C ASN A 57 -8.40 6.39 -3.56
N CYS A 58 -7.56 7.42 -3.46
CA CYS A 58 -7.89 8.65 -2.71
C CYS A 58 -9.02 9.43 -3.36
N VAL A 59 -9.10 9.50 -4.69
CA VAL A 59 -10.24 10.10 -5.42
C VAL A 59 -11.54 9.35 -5.10
N TYR A 60 -11.49 8.02 -5.07
CA TYR A 60 -12.63 7.19 -4.68
C TYR A 60 -13.08 7.46 -3.24
N LEU A 61 -12.16 7.44 -2.28
CA LEU A 61 -12.47 7.69 -0.87
C LEU A 61 -13.02 9.10 -0.65
N TYR A 62 -12.47 10.10 -1.35
CA TYR A 62 -13.00 11.45 -1.36
C TYR A 62 -14.42 11.51 -1.89
N TYR A 63 -14.69 10.87 -3.05
CA TYR A 63 -16.03 10.79 -3.63
C TYR A 63 -17.02 10.10 -2.67
N GLN A 64 -16.63 9.00 -2.05
CA GLN A 64 -17.49 8.32 -1.08
C GLN A 64 -17.84 9.20 0.14
N ALA A 65 -16.96 10.09 0.55
CA ALA A 65 -17.17 10.96 1.70
C ALA A 65 -17.89 12.28 1.35
N ALA A 66 -17.58 12.88 0.20
CA ALA A 66 -18.05 14.21 -0.20
C ALA A 66 -19.19 14.18 -1.23
N GLY A 67 -19.39 13.09 -1.97
CA GLY A 67 -20.38 12.98 -3.06
C GLY A 67 -20.07 13.82 -4.29
N ASP A 68 -18.83 14.32 -4.44
CA ASP A 68 -18.43 15.29 -5.47
C ASP A 68 -18.07 14.60 -6.79
N LEU A 69 -19.10 14.26 -7.58
CA LEU A 69 -18.91 13.67 -8.90
C LEU A 69 -18.29 14.66 -9.92
N ASP A 70 -18.45 15.95 -9.73
CA ASP A 70 -17.86 16.94 -10.64
C ASP A 70 -16.33 16.98 -10.49
N PHE A 71 -15.81 16.79 -9.29
CA PHE A 71 -14.39 16.59 -9.10
C PHE A 71 -13.88 15.29 -9.76
N VAL A 72 -14.64 14.20 -9.66
CA VAL A 72 -14.30 12.96 -10.38
C VAL A 72 -14.18 13.20 -11.87
N LYS A 73 -15.12 13.94 -12.48
CA LYS A 73 -15.04 14.34 -13.91
C LYS A 73 -13.81 15.16 -14.22
N GLU A 74 -13.45 16.10 -13.32
CA GLU A 74 -12.27 16.97 -13.47
C GLU A 74 -10.97 16.13 -13.57
N VAL A 75 -10.81 15.12 -12.71
CA VAL A 75 -9.58 14.32 -12.62
C VAL A 75 -9.64 13.02 -13.44
N TRP A 76 -10.77 12.71 -14.05
CA TRP A 76 -10.97 11.50 -14.87
C TRP A 76 -9.88 11.32 -15.94
N PRO A 77 -9.54 12.36 -16.75
CA PRO A 77 -8.50 12.20 -17.77
C PRO A 77 -7.11 11.85 -17.19
N VAL A 78 -6.84 12.26 -15.96
CA VAL A 78 -5.59 11.91 -15.26
C VAL A 78 -5.59 10.44 -14.89
N MET A 79 -6.70 9.95 -14.33
CA MET A 79 -6.84 8.54 -13.94
C MET A 79 -6.77 7.61 -15.18
N GLU A 80 -7.39 8.01 -16.30
CA GLU A 80 -7.27 7.28 -17.58
C GLU A 80 -5.81 7.19 -18.06
N ARG A 81 -5.05 8.31 -18.01
CA ARG A 81 -3.64 8.29 -18.38
C ARG A 81 -2.79 7.39 -17.49
N ILE A 82 -3.07 7.38 -16.17
CA ILE A 82 -2.40 6.46 -15.25
C ILE A 82 -2.62 5.02 -15.69
N VAL A 83 -3.87 4.60 -15.88
CA VAL A 83 -4.19 3.23 -16.29
C VAL A 83 -3.57 2.89 -17.64
N ALA A 84 -3.68 3.78 -18.63
CA ALA A 84 -3.13 3.56 -19.96
C ALA A 84 -1.59 3.38 -19.95
N ASN A 85 -0.88 4.20 -19.17
CA ASN A 85 0.58 4.08 -19.05
C ASN A 85 0.99 2.82 -18.28
N TYR A 86 0.26 2.41 -17.27
CA TYR A 86 0.52 1.13 -16.59
C TYR A 86 0.31 -0.06 -17.52
N GLN A 87 -0.67 0.00 -18.42
CA GLN A 87 -0.89 -1.04 -19.43
C GLN A 87 0.20 -1.04 -20.50
N ALA A 88 0.57 0.13 -21.03
CA ALA A 88 1.53 0.26 -22.10
C ALA A 88 2.99 0.14 -21.66
N GLY A 89 3.26 0.45 -20.41
CA GLY A 89 4.60 0.57 -19.84
C GLY A 89 5.04 2.02 -19.67
N THR A 90 5.71 2.30 -18.53
CA THR A 90 6.30 3.59 -18.20
C THR A 90 7.68 3.40 -17.58
N ARG A 91 8.21 4.40 -16.89
CA ARG A 91 9.57 4.38 -16.31
C ARG A 91 9.73 3.26 -15.28
N HIS A 92 10.97 2.94 -14.91
CA HIS A 92 11.35 1.99 -13.85
C HIS A 92 10.80 0.58 -14.07
N GLY A 93 10.68 0.13 -15.32
CA GLY A 93 10.14 -1.18 -15.64
C GLY A 93 8.66 -1.39 -15.27
N ILE A 94 7.95 -0.31 -14.89
CA ILE A 94 6.54 -0.38 -14.51
C ILE A 94 5.70 -0.64 -15.76
N ARG A 95 5.04 -1.79 -15.81
CA ARG A 95 4.15 -2.18 -16.91
C ARG A 95 3.24 -3.33 -16.52
N MET A 96 2.15 -3.45 -17.23
CA MET A 96 1.31 -4.63 -17.17
C MET A 96 1.96 -5.80 -17.93
N ASP A 97 1.95 -6.98 -17.34
CA ASP A 97 2.39 -8.22 -17.96
C ASP A 97 1.24 -8.90 -18.72
N GLU A 98 1.55 -9.95 -19.49
CA GLU A 98 0.56 -10.69 -20.28
C GLU A 98 -0.58 -11.28 -19.44
N ASP A 99 -0.35 -11.58 -18.16
CA ASP A 99 -1.37 -12.06 -17.23
C ASP A 99 -2.24 -10.97 -16.60
N GLY A 100 -1.99 -9.70 -16.94
CA GLY A 100 -2.72 -8.53 -16.45
C GLY A 100 -2.15 -7.93 -15.16
N LEU A 101 -1.17 -8.58 -14.52
CA LEU A 101 -0.53 -8.08 -13.30
C LEU A 101 0.55 -7.03 -13.61
N ILE A 102 0.80 -6.14 -12.65
CA ILE A 102 1.84 -5.11 -12.79
C ILE A 102 3.19 -5.66 -12.37
N LEU A 103 4.16 -5.49 -13.27
CA LEU A 103 5.59 -5.60 -13.02
C LEU A 103 6.16 -4.24 -12.70
N ALA A 104 7.16 -4.17 -11.81
CA ALA A 104 7.86 -2.94 -11.48
C ALA A 104 9.30 -3.22 -11.03
N GLY A 105 10.18 -2.24 -11.29
CA GLY A 105 11.57 -2.23 -10.84
C GLY A 105 12.54 -2.98 -11.75
N GLU A 106 13.70 -2.39 -11.93
CA GLU A 106 14.84 -2.97 -12.64
C GLU A 106 16.17 -2.40 -12.08
N GLY A 107 17.24 -3.17 -12.19
CA GLY A 107 18.57 -2.72 -11.78
C GLY A 107 18.65 -2.36 -10.30
N LEU A 108 18.85 -1.09 -9.98
CA LEU A 108 18.91 -0.54 -8.63
C LEU A 108 17.69 0.33 -8.28
N ASP A 109 16.59 0.19 -9.02
CA ASP A 109 15.36 0.91 -8.74
C ASP A 109 14.75 0.50 -7.39
N GLN A 110 14.12 1.47 -6.75
CA GLN A 110 13.38 1.32 -5.49
C GLN A 110 12.00 1.90 -5.73
N VAL A 111 11.07 1.03 -6.15
CA VAL A 111 9.78 1.46 -6.71
C VAL A 111 8.61 1.26 -5.76
N THR A 112 8.80 0.54 -4.64
CA THR A 112 7.77 0.34 -3.61
C THR A 112 8.10 1.16 -2.37
N TRP A 113 7.22 1.15 -1.38
CA TRP A 113 7.45 1.81 -0.10
C TRP A 113 8.63 1.20 0.71
N MET A 114 9.02 -0.05 0.40
CA MET A 114 10.23 -0.68 0.95
C MET A 114 11.42 -0.32 0.06
N ASP A 115 11.95 0.88 0.20
CA ASP A 115 12.80 1.55 -0.79
C ASP A 115 14.24 1.82 -0.33
N VAL A 116 14.72 1.16 0.72
CA VAL A 116 16.10 1.36 1.20
C VAL A 116 17.12 0.90 0.18
N ARG A 117 18.11 1.76 -0.04
CA ARG A 117 19.29 1.48 -0.87
C ARG A 117 20.57 1.93 -0.17
N VAL A 118 21.57 1.06 -0.15
CA VAL A 118 22.90 1.35 0.41
C VAL A 118 23.94 1.14 -0.68
N GLY A 119 24.34 2.21 -1.36
CA GLY A 119 25.22 2.09 -2.53
C GLY A 119 24.59 1.25 -3.64
N ASP A 120 25.18 0.08 -3.91
CA ASP A 120 24.68 -0.89 -4.89
C ASP A 120 23.92 -2.07 -4.25
N LEU A 121 23.67 -2.00 -2.94
CA LEU A 121 22.90 -3.00 -2.20
C LEU A 121 21.45 -2.53 -2.05
N LEU A 122 20.50 -3.39 -2.40
CA LEU A 122 19.09 -3.28 -2.08
C LEU A 122 18.76 -4.32 -1.01
N PRO A 123 18.53 -3.92 0.25
CA PRO A 123 18.17 -4.87 1.32
C PRO A 123 16.85 -5.62 1.05
N THR A 124 15.90 -4.95 0.42
CA THR A 124 14.58 -5.49 0.06
C THR A 124 14.29 -5.26 -1.43
N PRO A 125 14.97 -5.98 -2.36
CA PRO A 125 14.77 -5.79 -3.79
C PRO A 125 13.41 -6.37 -4.20
N ARG A 126 12.41 -5.53 -4.36
CA ARG A 126 11.05 -5.96 -4.70
C ARG A 126 10.74 -5.74 -6.19
N HIS A 127 11.66 -6.25 -7.05
CA HIS A 127 11.53 -6.21 -8.50
C HIS A 127 10.70 -7.40 -9.02
N GLY A 128 9.66 -7.12 -9.76
CA GLY A 128 8.70 -8.11 -10.24
C GLY A 128 7.27 -7.65 -10.00
N LYS A 129 6.42 -8.54 -9.53
CA LYS A 129 5.00 -8.29 -9.22
C LYS A 129 4.82 -8.22 -7.70
N PRO A 130 4.90 -7.03 -7.06
CA PRO A 130 4.66 -6.91 -5.61
C PRO A 130 3.18 -7.12 -5.28
N VAL A 131 2.92 -7.76 -4.15
CA VAL A 131 1.55 -8.16 -3.75
C VAL A 131 0.62 -6.96 -3.55
N GLU A 132 1.07 -5.95 -2.80
CA GLU A 132 0.29 -4.74 -2.52
C GLU A 132 0.07 -3.90 -3.78
N VAL A 133 1.06 -3.79 -4.65
CA VAL A 133 0.93 -3.05 -5.91
C VAL A 133 -0.16 -3.68 -6.79
N ASN A 134 -0.21 -5.00 -6.86
CA ASN A 134 -1.23 -5.70 -7.63
C ASN A 134 -2.61 -5.64 -6.95
N ALA A 135 -2.67 -5.51 -5.63
CA ALA A 135 -3.90 -5.19 -4.92
C ALA A 135 -4.40 -3.76 -5.25
N TYR A 136 -3.50 -2.77 -5.25
CA TYR A 136 -3.83 -1.40 -5.65
C TYR A 136 -4.26 -1.31 -7.11
N TRP A 137 -3.61 -2.07 -8.00
CA TRP A 137 -3.96 -2.13 -9.41
C TRP A 137 -5.36 -2.66 -9.65
N TYR A 138 -5.70 -3.80 -9.04
CA TYR A 138 -7.06 -4.35 -9.10
C TYR A 138 -8.10 -3.35 -8.57
N ASN A 139 -7.83 -2.79 -7.40
CA ASN A 139 -8.69 -1.79 -6.79
C ASN A 139 -8.89 -0.56 -7.70
N ALA A 140 -7.82 -0.06 -8.32
CA ALA A 140 -7.88 1.05 -9.27
C ALA A 140 -8.76 0.73 -10.49
N LEU A 141 -8.63 -0.46 -11.08
CA LEU A 141 -9.47 -0.89 -12.22
C LEU A 141 -10.95 -0.97 -11.83
N ARG A 142 -11.28 -1.48 -10.64
CA ARG A 142 -12.65 -1.55 -10.15
C ARG A 142 -13.22 -0.16 -9.85
N ILE A 143 -12.42 0.74 -9.35
CA ILE A 143 -12.80 2.16 -9.17
C ILE A 143 -13.09 2.80 -10.53
N MET A 144 -12.21 2.58 -11.51
CA MET A 144 -12.40 3.12 -12.87
C MET A 144 -13.67 2.59 -13.53
N GLU A 145 -13.98 1.31 -13.37
CA GLU A 145 -15.22 0.70 -13.84
C GLU A 145 -16.45 1.36 -13.20
N MET A 146 -16.42 1.52 -11.87
CA MET A 146 -17.52 2.17 -11.13
C MET A 146 -17.71 3.61 -11.57
N PHE A 147 -16.64 4.41 -11.64
CA PHE A 147 -16.73 5.81 -12.07
C PHE A 147 -17.16 5.95 -13.53
N ALA A 148 -16.73 5.07 -14.43
CA ALA A 148 -17.19 5.07 -15.81
C ALA A 148 -18.73 4.89 -15.88
N SER A 149 -19.28 3.98 -15.05
CA SER A 149 -20.72 3.79 -14.93
C SER A 149 -21.44 5.03 -14.38
N GLU A 150 -20.92 5.64 -13.30
CA GLU A 150 -21.46 6.87 -12.71
C GLU A 150 -21.43 8.07 -13.67
N LEU A 151 -20.41 8.12 -14.55
CA LEU A 151 -20.26 9.16 -15.57
C LEU A 151 -21.06 8.87 -16.86
N GLY A 152 -21.78 7.74 -16.90
CA GLY A 152 -22.59 7.36 -18.07
C GLY A 152 -21.75 6.99 -19.29
N MET A 153 -20.53 6.52 -19.10
CA MET A 153 -19.66 6.09 -20.19
C MET A 153 -20.07 4.71 -20.69
N GLU A 154 -19.91 4.50 -21.99
CA GLU A 154 -20.04 3.17 -22.58
C GLU A 154 -18.90 2.25 -22.14
N TYR A 155 -18.94 0.98 -22.56
CA TYR A 155 -17.97 -0.05 -22.23
C TYR A 155 -16.51 0.42 -22.30
N THR A 156 -15.79 0.35 -21.16
CA THR A 156 -14.40 0.80 -21.02
C THR A 156 -13.35 -0.32 -20.96
N GLY A 157 -13.80 -1.56 -20.78
CA GLY A 157 -12.91 -2.73 -20.65
C GLY A 157 -12.28 -2.92 -19.26
N TYR A 158 -12.43 -1.99 -18.32
CA TYR A 158 -11.82 -2.10 -16.98
C TYR A 158 -12.32 -3.32 -16.22
N GLY A 159 -13.61 -3.67 -16.31
CA GLY A 159 -14.17 -4.85 -15.67
C GLY A 159 -13.54 -6.15 -16.17
N VAL A 160 -13.43 -6.32 -17.50
CA VAL A 160 -12.80 -7.50 -18.10
C VAL A 160 -11.34 -7.63 -17.68
N LEU A 161 -10.61 -6.51 -17.66
CA LEU A 161 -9.23 -6.50 -17.21
C LEU A 161 -9.12 -6.83 -15.71
N SER A 162 -9.99 -6.27 -14.87
CA SER A 162 -9.99 -6.58 -13.44
C SER A 162 -10.26 -8.06 -13.16
N ASP A 163 -11.16 -8.70 -13.91
CA ASP A 163 -11.41 -10.15 -13.77
C ASP A 163 -10.20 -11.00 -14.15
N LYS A 164 -9.45 -10.58 -15.18
CA LYS A 164 -8.18 -11.21 -15.54
C LYS A 164 -7.13 -11.06 -14.42
N VAL A 165 -6.97 -9.85 -13.91
CA VAL A 165 -6.06 -9.56 -12.78
C VAL A 165 -6.41 -10.40 -11.57
N ARG A 166 -7.69 -10.46 -11.19
CA ARG A 166 -8.16 -11.26 -10.05
C ARG A 166 -7.82 -12.74 -10.23
N THR A 167 -8.04 -13.29 -11.41
CA THR A 167 -7.75 -14.69 -11.72
C THR A 167 -6.27 -14.98 -11.59
N SER A 168 -5.43 -14.16 -12.20
CA SER A 168 -3.97 -14.30 -12.17
C SER A 168 -3.39 -14.11 -10.77
N PHE A 169 -3.92 -13.13 -10.01
CA PHE A 169 -3.51 -12.86 -8.65
C PHE A 169 -3.77 -14.08 -7.74
N ARG A 170 -4.98 -14.62 -7.75
CA ARG A 170 -5.36 -15.78 -6.93
C ARG A 170 -4.51 -17.01 -7.27
N GLN A 171 -4.20 -17.23 -8.53
CA GLN A 171 -3.37 -18.36 -8.97
C GLN A 171 -1.90 -18.23 -8.56
N GLN A 172 -1.33 -17.03 -8.61
CA GLN A 172 0.10 -16.83 -8.41
C GLN A 172 0.48 -16.51 -6.97
N PHE A 173 -0.32 -15.68 -6.29
CA PHE A 173 0.04 -15.16 -4.96
C PHE A 173 -0.42 -16.04 -3.80
N TRP A 174 -1.47 -16.82 -3.94
CA TRP A 174 -1.91 -17.66 -2.85
C TRP A 174 -0.88 -18.74 -2.52
N ASN A 175 -0.52 -18.87 -1.25
CA ASN A 175 0.36 -19.88 -0.71
C ASN A 175 -0.46 -20.85 0.16
N GLU A 176 -0.83 -21.98 -0.40
CA GLU A 176 -1.65 -23.02 0.29
C GLU A 176 -0.96 -23.56 1.55
N GLU A 177 0.37 -23.70 1.53
CA GLU A 177 1.13 -24.26 2.65
C GLU A 177 1.10 -23.33 3.88
N LYS A 178 1.24 -22.02 3.64
CA LYS A 178 1.30 -21.01 4.71
C LYS A 178 -0.05 -20.36 5.02
N GLY A 179 -1.08 -20.58 4.20
CA GLY A 179 -2.39 -19.94 4.32
C GLY A 179 -2.33 -18.42 4.26
N CYS A 180 -1.49 -17.88 3.38
CA CYS A 180 -1.28 -16.45 3.23
C CYS A 180 -0.84 -16.09 1.81
N LEU A 181 -0.56 -14.81 1.54
CA LEU A 181 -0.07 -14.38 0.23
C LEU A 181 1.47 -14.34 0.21
N LYS A 182 2.03 -14.71 -0.94
CA LYS A 182 3.44 -14.47 -1.27
C LYS A 182 3.68 -12.98 -1.42
N ASP A 183 4.84 -12.49 -1.02
CA ASP A 183 5.15 -11.06 -1.06
C ASP A 183 5.44 -10.53 -2.46
N LEU A 184 6.12 -11.35 -3.29
CA LEU A 184 6.59 -10.96 -4.62
C LEU A 184 6.63 -12.15 -5.57
N ILE A 185 6.29 -11.91 -6.83
CA ILE A 185 6.54 -12.85 -7.93
C ILE A 185 7.54 -12.22 -8.89
N SER A 186 8.69 -12.86 -9.11
CA SER A 186 9.74 -12.40 -10.02
C SER A 186 10.09 -13.49 -11.04
N GLY A 187 9.54 -13.39 -12.24
CA GLY A 187 9.63 -14.43 -13.26
C GLY A 187 9.01 -15.75 -12.77
N THR A 188 9.82 -16.79 -12.65
CA THR A 188 9.40 -18.11 -12.11
C THR A 188 9.61 -18.26 -10.60
N LYS A 189 10.22 -17.27 -9.95
CA LYS A 189 10.49 -17.30 -8.51
C LYS A 189 9.41 -16.55 -7.75
N ALA A 190 9.09 -17.07 -6.57
CA ALA A 190 8.19 -16.41 -5.64
C ALA A 190 8.89 -16.15 -4.31
N ASP A 191 8.80 -14.94 -3.80
CA ASP A 191 9.15 -14.65 -2.42
C ASP A 191 7.99 -15.06 -1.52
N THR A 192 8.25 -16.00 -0.64
CA THR A 192 7.27 -16.56 0.30
C THR A 192 7.48 -16.08 1.74
N GLN A 193 8.31 -15.06 1.95
CA GLN A 193 8.48 -14.42 3.25
C GLN A 193 7.15 -13.83 3.72
N ILE A 194 6.87 -13.97 5.01
CA ILE A 194 5.66 -13.39 5.59
C ILE A 194 5.93 -11.93 5.93
N ARG A 195 5.38 -11.03 5.10
CA ARG A 195 5.52 -9.58 5.20
C ARG A 195 4.16 -8.90 5.34
N CYS A 196 4.16 -7.68 5.88
CA CYS A 196 2.93 -6.93 6.10
C CYS A 196 2.22 -6.49 4.81
N ASN A 197 2.91 -6.51 3.67
CA ASN A 197 2.37 -6.03 2.39
C ASN A 197 1.08 -6.73 1.96
N GLN A 198 0.90 -7.99 2.30
CA GLN A 198 -0.29 -8.76 1.97
C GLN A 198 -1.60 -8.18 2.54
N ILE A 199 -1.52 -7.35 3.60
CA ILE A 199 -2.72 -6.82 4.25
C ILE A 199 -3.52 -5.89 3.35
N TRP A 200 -2.85 -5.21 2.41
CA TRP A 200 -3.54 -4.32 1.46
C TRP A 200 -4.43 -5.07 0.48
N ALA A 201 -4.15 -6.33 0.18
CA ALA A 201 -5.04 -7.16 -0.64
C ALA A 201 -6.42 -7.40 0.02
N VAL A 202 -6.49 -7.27 1.34
CA VAL A 202 -7.75 -7.38 2.11
C VAL A 202 -8.36 -6.00 2.41
N SER A 203 -7.52 -5.02 2.78
CA SER A 203 -7.99 -3.71 3.26
C SER A 203 -8.49 -2.77 2.16
N MET A 204 -8.11 -3.00 0.90
CA MET A 204 -8.61 -2.17 -0.21
C MET A 204 -10.13 -2.30 -0.36
N PRO A 205 -10.81 -1.22 -0.82
CA PRO A 205 -12.26 -1.21 -1.05
C PRO A 205 -12.77 -2.38 -1.90
N PHE A 206 -12.02 -2.74 -2.93
CA PHE A 206 -12.34 -3.88 -3.80
C PHE A 206 -11.35 -5.02 -3.58
N GLY A 207 -11.82 -6.13 -3.03
CA GLY A 207 -11.01 -7.33 -2.76
C GLY A 207 -11.00 -8.32 -3.91
N MET A 208 -9.95 -9.12 -3.99
CA MET A 208 -9.74 -10.16 -5.01
C MET A 208 -9.95 -11.58 -4.50
N MET A 209 -9.86 -11.79 -3.19
CA MET A 209 -9.89 -13.09 -2.55
C MET A 209 -11.29 -13.46 -2.09
N ASP A 210 -11.52 -14.72 -1.74
CA ASP A 210 -12.73 -15.12 -1.04
C ASP A 210 -12.61 -14.82 0.46
N GLU A 211 -13.74 -14.86 1.16
CA GLU A 211 -13.83 -14.48 2.57
C GLU A 211 -12.92 -15.33 3.48
N GLU A 212 -12.75 -16.61 3.16
CA GLU A 212 -11.91 -17.49 3.99
C GLU A 212 -10.43 -17.15 3.81
N GLN A 213 -9.99 -16.92 2.58
CA GLN A 213 -8.63 -16.45 2.30
C GLN A 213 -8.35 -15.09 2.95
N GLU A 214 -9.31 -14.16 2.90
CA GLU A 214 -9.17 -12.86 3.59
C GLU A 214 -9.02 -13.02 5.10
N ARG A 215 -9.80 -13.91 5.74
CA ARG A 215 -9.68 -14.22 7.17
C ARG A 215 -8.32 -14.83 7.51
N GLN A 216 -7.83 -15.73 6.66
CA GLN A 216 -6.51 -16.37 6.86
C GLN A 216 -5.38 -15.35 6.76
N VAL A 217 -5.41 -14.44 5.78
CA VAL A 217 -4.43 -13.35 5.67
C VAL A 217 -4.43 -12.47 6.92
N VAL A 218 -5.61 -12.01 7.38
CA VAL A 218 -5.72 -11.18 8.58
C VAL A 218 -5.19 -11.91 9.81
N ARG A 219 -5.50 -13.21 9.94
CA ARG A 219 -5.00 -14.04 11.04
C ARG A 219 -3.48 -14.19 10.98
N THR A 220 -2.90 -14.50 9.81
CA THR A 220 -1.45 -14.63 9.63
C THR A 220 -0.74 -13.33 9.98
N VAL A 221 -1.23 -12.19 9.51
CA VAL A 221 -0.67 -10.88 9.85
C VAL A 221 -0.75 -10.61 11.36
N TYR A 222 -1.86 -10.98 12.01
CA TYR A 222 -1.97 -10.85 13.46
C TYR A 222 -0.96 -11.73 14.20
N GLU A 223 -0.91 -13.00 13.88
CA GLU A 223 -0.08 -13.99 14.60
C GLU A 223 1.42 -13.77 14.40
N LYS A 224 1.83 -13.26 13.23
CA LYS A 224 3.23 -13.19 12.82
C LYS A 224 3.84 -11.78 12.87
N LEU A 225 3.03 -10.76 12.63
CA LEU A 225 3.54 -9.42 12.36
C LEU A 225 2.99 -8.34 13.29
N TYR A 226 1.83 -8.58 13.89
CA TYR A 226 1.16 -7.57 14.70
C TYR A 226 1.93 -7.25 15.98
N THR A 227 2.05 -5.95 16.26
CA THR A 227 2.40 -5.40 17.56
C THR A 227 1.42 -4.29 17.91
N PRO A 228 1.28 -3.90 19.19
CA PRO A 228 0.41 -2.78 19.55
C PRO A 228 0.76 -1.45 18.89
N TYR A 229 1.98 -1.30 18.37
CA TYR A 229 2.50 -0.06 17.79
C TYR A 229 2.48 -0.05 16.26
N GLY A 230 2.33 -1.21 15.61
CA GLY A 230 2.37 -1.33 14.16
C GLY A 230 2.53 -2.76 13.68
N LEU A 231 2.88 -2.93 12.41
CA LEU A 231 3.19 -4.24 11.85
C LEU A 231 4.69 -4.40 11.62
N ARG A 232 5.24 -5.56 11.99
CA ARG A 232 6.58 -5.95 11.54
C ARG A 232 6.61 -6.08 10.02
N THR A 233 7.70 -5.65 9.43
CA THR A 233 7.91 -5.75 7.97
C THR A 233 8.30 -7.15 7.52
N LEU A 234 8.77 -8.00 8.44
CA LEU A 234 9.12 -9.39 8.25
C LEU A 234 8.83 -10.18 9.54
N GLU A 235 8.42 -11.45 9.42
CA GLU A 235 8.19 -12.30 10.59
C GLU A 235 9.49 -12.63 11.35
N GLU A 236 9.39 -12.79 12.68
CA GLU A 236 10.55 -13.05 13.57
C GLU A 236 11.27 -14.39 13.30
N ALA A 237 10.57 -15.34 12.69
CA ALA A 237 11.13 -16.65 12.38
C ALA A 237 11.94 -16.69 11.08
N ASP A 238 11.95 -15.62 10.30
CA ASP A 238 12.70 -15.54 9.05
C ASP A 238 14.20 -15.36 9.31
N GLU A 239 15.04 -16.04 8.53
CA GLU A 239 16.51 -15.97 8.67
C GLU A 239 17.08 -14.57 8.40
N GLU A 240 16.36 -13.75 7.61
CA GLU A 240 16.71 -12.37 7.29
C GLU A 240 16.14 -11.34 8.28
N PHE A 241 15.53 -11.79 9.38
CA PHE A 241 14.94 -10.88 10.36
C PHE A 241 15.99 -10.08 11.12
N HIS A 242 15.88 -8.76 11.04
CA HIS A 242 16.74 -7.79 11.73
C HIS A 242 15.92 -7.01 12.78
N PRO A 243 15.92 -7.43 14.05
CA PRO A 243 15.00 -6.93 15.08
C PRO A 243 15.24 -5.48 15.51
N PHE A 244 16.49 -4.96 15.37
CA PHE A 244 16.86 -3.68 15.97
C PHE A 244 17.37 -2.68 14.92
N TYR A 245 16.76 -1.51 14.92
CA TYR A 245 17.17 -0.37 14.12
C TYR A 245 18.14 0.50 14.93
N GLY A 246 19.41 0.53 14.56
CA GLY A 246 20.41 1.32 15.27
C GLY A 246 21.84 1.04 14.88
N GLY A 247 22.77 1.85 15.43
CA GLY A 247 24.18 1.74 15.17
C GLY A 247 24.64 2.39 13.86
N GLU A 248 25.54 1.75 13.14
CA GLU A 248 26.06 2.22 11.85
C GLU A 248 24.95 2.25 10.79
N MET A 249 25.05 3.17 9.82
CA MET A 249 24.04 3.37 8.77
C MET A 249 23.66 2.06 8.06
N ILE A 250 24.65 1.26 7.68
CA ILE A 250 24.39 -0.03 6.99
C ILE A 250 23.54 -0.98 7.85
N LYS A 251 23.71 -1.00 9.17
CA LYS A 251 22.92 -1.84 10.07
C LYS A 251 21.48 -1.36 10.20
N ARG A 252 21.31 -0.03 10.25
CA ARG A 252 19.98 0.60 10.25
C ARG A 252 19.23 0.28 8.95
N ASP A 253 19.89 0.49 7.82
CA ASP A 253 19.31 0.30 6.49
C ASP A 253 18.96 -1.18 6.23
N LEU A 254 19.77 -2.13 6.71
CA LEU A 254 19.45 -3.56 6.66
C LEU A 254 18.23 -3.93 7.53
N ALA A 255 17.97 -3.23 8.62
CA ALA A 255 16.84 -3.49 9.49
C ALA A 255 15.55 -2.81 9.02
N TYR A 256 15.64 -1.70 8.27
CA TYR A 256 14.54 -0.75 8.03
C TYR A 256 13.27 -1.38 7.45
N HIS A 257 13.41 -2.38 6.56
CA HIS A 257 12.29 -3.15 6.01
C HIS A 257 12.46 -4.67 6.20
N GLN A 258 13.33 -5.08 7.13
CA GLN A 258 13.64 -6.49 7.40
C GLN A 258 13.32 -6.88 8.86
N GLY A 259 12.24 -6.35 9.40
CA GLY A 259 11.81 -6.73 10.74
C GLY A 259 11.30 -5.58 11.61
N THR A 260 11.73 -4.33 11.37
CA THR A 260 11.20 -3.16 12.07
C THR A 260 9.68 -3.09 11.99
N VAL A 261 9.08 -2.55 13.04
CA VAL A 261 7.64 -2.29 13.13
C VAL A 261 7.34 -0.93 12.54
N TRP A 262 6.47 -0.90 11.55
CA TRP A 262 5.98 0.34 10.94
C TRP A 262 4.57 0.66 11.39
N VAL A 263 4.32 1.93 11.72
CA VAL A 263 3.04 2.38 12.27
C VAL A 263 1.96 2.44 11.20
N PHE A 264 2.26 2.97 10.00
CA PHE A 264 1.24 3.23 8.98
C PHE A 264 0.49 1.98 8.46
N PRO A 265 1.09 0.76 8.36
CA PRO A 265 0.35 -0.42 7.94
C PRO A 265 -0.70 -0.90 8.94
N LEU A 266 -0.62 -0.44 10.19
CA LEU A 266 -1.59 -0.79 11.23
C LEU A 266 -3.00 -0.32 10.87
N GLY A 267 -3.12 0.83 10.20
CA GLY A 267 -4.41 1.31 9.69
C GLY A 267 -5.04 0.34 8.69
N ALA A 268 -4.24 -0.16 7.75
CA ALA A 268 -4.68 -1.17 6.79
C ALA A 268 -5.09 -2.49 7.48
N TYR A 269 -4.34 -2.91 8.52
CA TYR A 269 -4.69 -4.09 9.31
C TYR A 269 -6.06 -3.92 10.00
N TYR A 270 -6.33 -2.79 10.64
CA TYR A 270 -7.62 -2.59 11.30
C TYR A 270 -8.78 -2.50 10.32
N LEU A 271 -8.58 -1.90 9.14
CA LEU A 271 -9.59 -1.92 8.08
C LEU A 271 -9.88 -3.35 7.60
N ALA A 272 -8.83 -4.15 7.38
CA ALA A 272 -8.97 -5.55 7.01
C ALA A 272 -9.65 -6.37 8.11
N TYR A 273 -9.25 -6.17 9.37
CA TYR A 273 -9.88 -6.81 10.53
C TYR A 273 -11.38 -6.50 10.61
N LEU A 274 -11.75 -5.22 10.51
CA LEU A 274 -13.16 -4.81 10.51
C LEU A 274 -13.94 -5.45 9.36
N LYS A 275 -13.34 -5.48 8.16
CA LYS A 275 -13.95 -6.09 6.97
C LYS A 275 -14.28 -7.56 7.19
N VAL A 276 -13.30 -8.38 7.60
CA VAL A 276 -13.51 -9.84 7.77
C VAL A 276 -14.43 -10.19 8.95
N HIS A 277 -14.68 -9.24 9.86
CA HIS A 277 -15.64 -9.35 10.96
C HIS A 277 -16.96 -8.61 10.66
N GLY A 278 -17.24 -8.28 9.41
CA GLY A 278 -18.51 -7.67 8.96
C GLY A 278 -18.80 -6.31 9.58
N TYR A 279 -17.76 -5.57 10.00
CA TYR A 279 -17.89 -4.28 10.69
C TYR A 279 -18.81 -4.34 11.92
N SER A 280 -18.86 -5.47 12.60
CA SER A 280 -19.70 -5.68 13.81
C SER A 280 -19.30 -4.71 14.93
N GLU A 281 -20.22 -4.47 15.87
CA GLU A 281 -19.93 -3.57 17.00
C GLU A 281 -18.82 -4.15 17.89
N GLU A 282 -18.75 -5.46 18.06
CA GLU A 282 -17.68 -6.13 18.79
C GLU A 282 -16.32 -5.88 18.13
N ALA A 283 -16.24 -5.98 16.79
CA ALA A 283 -15.00 -5.70 16.06
C ALA A 283 -14.59 -4.24 16.20
N ARG A 284 -15.54 -3.31 16.14
CA ARG A 284 -15.27 -1.87 16.32
C ARG A 284 -14.77 -1.56 17.74
N GLN A 285 -15.36 -2.16 18.76
CA GLN A 285 -14.92 -2.00 20.15
C GLN A 285 -13.53 -2.59 20.35
N HIS A 286 -13.25 -3.76 19.75
CA HIS A 286 -11.92 -4.35 19.78
C HIS A 286 -10.87 -3.39 19.20
N VAL A 287 -11.11 -2.86 18.00
CA VAL A 287 -10.17 -1.92 17.34
C VAL A 287 -10.00 -0.63 18.18
N ARG A 288 -11.08 -0.06 18.74
CA ARG A 288 -10.98 1.11 19.61
C ARG A 288 -10.07 0.85 20.81
N LYS A 289 -10.24 -0.30 21.46
CA LYS A 289 -9.41 -0.68 22.60
C LYS A 289 -7.92 -0.85 22.22
N GLN A 290 -7.65 -1.41 21.05
CA GLN A 290 -6.27 -1.51 20.56
C GLN A 290 -5.64 -0.13 20.26
N LEU A 291 -6.43 0.79 19.74
CA LEU A 291 -5.97 2.15 19.44
C LEU A 291 -5.68 3.00 20.69
N GLU A 292 -6.20 2.63 21.87
CA GLU A 292 -5.86 3.32 23.15
C GLU A 292 -4.35 3.28 23.44
N VAL A 293 -3.64 2.25 22.96
CA VAL A 293 -2.18 2.15 23.10
C VAL A 293 -1.46 3.31 22.38
N MET A 294 -2.03 3.81 21.28
CA MET A 294 -1.44 4.92 20.52
C MET A 294 -1.40 6.23 21.32
N GLU A 295 -2.33 6.45 22.26
CA GLU A 295 -2.29 7.62 23.14
C GLU A 295 -1.06 7.60 24.06
N SER A 296 -0.67 6.42 24.53
CA SER A 296 0.56 6.25 25.31
C SER A 296 1.79 6.40 24.43
N ALA A 297 1.78 5.82 23.23
CA ALA A 297 2.86 5.88 22.25
C ALA A 297 3.23 7.33 21.86
N MET A 298 2.25 8.24 21.79
CA MET A 298 2.51 9.67 21.51
C MET A 298 3.29 10.41 22.63
N ARG A 299 3.56 9.75 23.76
CA ARG A 299 4.38 10.31 24.86
C ARG A 299 5.79 9.74 24.90
N GLU A 300 6.10 8.83 23.97
CA GLU A 300 7.40 8.15 23.86
C GLU A 300 8.07 8.56 22.54
N GLY A 301 9.39 8.75 22.55
CA GLY A 301 10.13 9.19 21.37
C GLY A 301 9.71 10.58 20.89
N CYS A 302 8.89 10.67 19.87
CA CYS A 302 8.37 11.92 19.32
C CYS A 302 7.17 12.40 20.13
N ILE A 303 7.37 13.30 21.10
CA ILE A 303 6.31 13.81 21.98
C ILE A 303 5.19 14.51 21.18
N GLY A 304 3.96 14.00 21.35
CA GLY A 304 2.77 14.50 20.64
C GLY A 304 2.61 14.00 19.21
N GLN A 305 3.48 13.09 18.77
CA GLN A 305 3.45 12.42 17.48
C GLN A 305 3.79 10.94 17.65
N LEU A 306 3.43 10.12 16.68
CA LEU A 306 3.90 8.75 16.60
C LEU A 306 5.25 8.73 15.88
N PRO A 307 6.24 7.97 16.36
CA PRO A 307 7.46 7.69 15.59
C PRO A 307 7.09 6.92 14.31
N GLU A 308 7.91 7.03 13.29
CA GLU A 308 7.70 6.32 12.03
C GLU A 308 7.82 4.81 12.22
N ILE A 309 8.83 4.39 12.97
CA ILE A 309 9.15 2.98 13.21
C ILE A 309 9.47 2.69 14.69
N TYR A 310 9.38 1.40 15.02
CA TYR A 310 9.87 0.81 16.28
C TYR A 310 10.78 -0.37 15.98
N ASP A 311 11.59 -0.78 16.97
CA ASP A 311 12.31 -2.06 16.89
C ASP A 311 11.32 -3.22 16.70
N GLY A 312 11.69 -4.17 15.84
CA GLY A 312 10.89 -5.38 15.61
C GLY A 312 11.02 -6.43 16.68
N GLY A 313 12.09 -6.35 17.48
CA GLY A 313 12.36 -7.27 18.60
C GLY A 313 11.73 -6.83 19.90
N ASN A 314 12.08 -7.53 20.97
CA ASN A 314 11.61 -7.25 22.32
C ASN A 314 12.80 -6.82 23.21
N PRO A 315 12.77 -5.64 23.86
CA PRO A 315 11.64 -4.68 23.88
C PRO A 315 11.45 -3.93 22.54
N THR A 316 10.20 -3.63 22.21
CA THR A 316 9.84 -2.80 21.07
C THR A 316 10.03 -1.33 21.45
N SER A 317 11.08 -0.70 20.94
CA SER A 317 11.43 0.69 21.26
C SER A 317 11.22 1.63 20.08
N PRO A 318 10.71 2.87 20.30
CA PRO A 318 10.57 3.87 19.26
C PRO A 318 11.92 4.28 18.69
N LYS A 319 11.98 4.63 17.41
CA LYS A 319 13.20 5.04 16.70
C LYS A 319 12.96 6.32 15.92
N ASP A 320 14.02 7.10 15.86
CA ASP A 320 14.13 8.25 14.97
C ASP A 320 14.69 7.74 13.64
N ALA A 321 13.86 7.73 12.60
CA ALA A 321 14.23 7.29 11.26
C ALA A 321 14.24 8.46 10.26
#